data_6f5ba2c9c2fe1dcdf7d6f16c0ab88657
#
_entry.id   6f5ba2c9c2fe1dcdf7d6f16c0ab88657
#
_cell.length_a   1.000
_cell.length_b   1.000
_cell.length_c   1.000
_cell.angle_alpha   90.00
_cell.angle_beta   90.00
_cell.angle_gamma   90.00
#
_symmetry.space_group_name_H-M   'P 1'
#
loop_
_entity.id
_entity.type
_entity.pdbx_description
1 polymer ?
#
loop_
_entity_poly.entity_id
_entity_poly.type
_entity_poly.pdbx_seq_one_letter_code
_entity_poly.pdbx_strand_id
1 'polypeptide(L)'
;YRLQLHAGFTLDDARSTVPYLAGLGVSHLYLAPVLTAVAGSAHGYDVLDHTTINPELGGRPALERLAETCHRHDLGIVVDIVPNHMALVSQQWRNAPLWEVLRDGRESAHAHWFDVDWNHLGGRFGLPILGGSLADELAAGSLQLDVGRPDEGGAAGQPVLRYYDHVLPLSPEGPSQG
;
A
#
# COMPACT_ATOMS: atom_id res chain seq x y z
N TYR A 1 -25.42 1.31 7.78
CA TYR A 1 -25.40 0.49 6.56
C TYR A 1 -23.98 0.43 5.99
N ARG A 2 -23.46 -0.78 5.70
CA ARG A 2 -22.11 -0.94 5.14
C ARG A 2 -22.13 -0.80 3.63
N LEU A 3 -21.19 0.01 3.10
CA LEU A 3 -20.92 0.17 1.67
C LEU A 3 -19.52 -0.39 1.35
N GLN A 4 -19.47 -1.28 0.36
CA GLN A 4 -18.23 -1.80 -0.17
C GLN A 4 -17.77 -0.88 -1.30
N LEU A 5 -16.64 -0.19 -1.09
CA LEU A 5 -16.07 0.76 -2.05
C LEU A 5 -14.98 0.07 -2.90
N HIS A 6 -14.98 0.36 -4.18
CA HIS A 6 -13.98 -0.05 -5.17
C HIS A 6 -14.10 0.83 -6.42
N ALA A 7 -13.23 0.67 -7.41
CA ALA A 7 -13.23 1.49 -8.63
C ALA A 7 -14.57 1.48 -9.42
N GLY A 8 -15.38 0.41 -9.29
CA GLY A 8 -16.71 0.30 -9.89
C GLY A 8 -17.87 0.79 -9.01
N PHE A 9 -17.59 1.17 -7.75
CA PHE A 9 -18.54 1.80 -6.83
C PHE A 9 -17.77 2.75 -5.91
N THR A 10 -17.66 3.98 -6.35
CA THR A 10 -16.82 5.03 -5.77
C THR A 10 -17.51 5.78 -4.63
N LEU A 11 -16.81 6.74 -4.03
CA LEU A 11 -17.38 7.66 -3.03
C LEU A 11 -18.49 8.54 -3.62
N ASP A 12 -18.42 8.92 -4.91
CA ASP A 12 -19.51 9.65 -5.55
C ASP A 12 -20.74 8.75 -5.83
N ASP A 13 -20.52 7.47 -6.13
CA ASP A 13 -21.63 6.51 -6.24
C ASP A 13 -22.30 6.30 -4.87
N ALA A 14 -21.51 6.13 -3.82
CA ALA A 14 -21.99 6.06 -2.43
C ALA A 14 -22.81 7.32 -2.07
N ARG A 15 -22.33 8.52 -2.45
CA ARG A 15 -23.04 9.79 -2.25
C ARG A 15 -24.43 9.77 -2.88
N SER A 16 -24.56 9.16 -4.05
CA SER A 16 -25.84 9.07 -4.77
C SER A 16 -26.87 8.21 -4.02
N THR A 17 -26.44 7.28 -3.18
CA THR A 17 -27.33 6.40 -2.39
C THR A 17 -27.81 7.03 -1.08
N VAL A 18 -27.19 8.12 -0.62
CA VAL A 18 -27.47 8.74 0.69
C VAL A 18 -28.95 9.08 0.89
N PRO A 19 -29.66 9.75 -0.06
CA PRO A 19 -31.08 10.06 0.16
C PRO A 19 -31.94 8.81 0.33
N TYR A 20 -31.65 7.74 -0.41
CA TYR A 20 -32.37 6.47 -0.29
C TYR A 20 -32.13 5.83 1.09
N LEU A 21 -30.88 5.75 1.54
CA LEU A 21 -30.52 5.16 2.83
C LEU A 21 -31.08 5.97 4.01
N ALA A 22 -31.09 7.30 3.91
CA ALA A 22 -31.76 8.16 4.88
C ALA A 22 -33.26 7.86 4.96
N GLY A 23 -33.94 7.71 3.81
CA GLY A 23 -35.33 7.34 3.73
C GLY A 23 -35.67 5.95 4.33
N LEU A 24 -34.67 5.04 4.38
CA LEU A 24 -34.78 3.77 5.09
C LEU A 24 -34.58 3.88 6.61
N GLY A 25 -34.27 5.05 7.14
CA GLY A 25 -33.99 5.27 8.56
C GLY A 25 -32.58 4.84 9.00
N VAL A 26 -31.62 4.72 8.07
CA VAL A 26 -30.21 4.47 8.38
C VAL A 26 -29.62 5.69 9.06
N SER A 27 -28.92 5.52 10.16
CA SER A 27 -28.28 6.63 10.91
C SER A 27 -26.82 6.87 10.50
N HIS A 28 -26.12 5.84 10.01
CA HIS A 28 -24.70 5.93 9.65
C HIS A 28 -24.38 5.12 8.41
N LEU A 29 -23.48 5.62 7.57
CA LEU A 29 -22.78 4.84 6.57
C LEU A 29 -21.52 4.24 7.20
N TYR A 30 -21.30 2.95 7.03
CA TYR A 30 -20.05 2.27 7.35
C TYR A 30 -19.30 2.02 6.04
N LEU A 31 -18.25 2.78 5.81
CA LEU A 31 -17.45 2.69 4.59
C LEU A 31 -16.37 1.63 4.72
N ALA A 32 -16.21 0.78 3.71
CA ALA A 32 -14.99 -0.01 3.53
C ALA A 32 -13.76 0.91 3.50
N PRO A 33 -12.53 0.40 3.72
CA PRO A 33 -11.33 1.24 3.77
C PRO A 33 -11.23 2.19 2.58
N VAL A 34 -10.93 3.45 2.86
CA VAL A 34 -10.91 4.54 1.87
C VAL A 34 -9.51 5.03 1.54
N LEU A 35 -8.48 4.53 2.25
CA LEU A 35 -7.10 4.93 2.04
C LEU A 35 -6.53 4.28 0.76
N THR A 36 -5.43 4.84 0.26
CA THR A 36 -4.80 4.36 -0.97
C THR A 36 -4.35 2.91 -0.81
N ALA A 37 -4.94 2.05 -1.61
CA ALA A 37 -4.73 0.61 -1.64
C ALA A 37 -4.03 0.17 -2.92
N VAL A 38 -3.77 -1.12 -3.06
CA VAL A 38 -3.26 -1.70 -4.30
C VAL A 38 -4.22 -1.38 -5.45
N ALA A 39 -3.68 -0.98 -6.60
CA ALA A 39 -4.47 -0.62 -7.77
C ALA A 39 -5.44 -1.75 -8.16
N GLY A 40 -6.71 -1.41 -8.37
CA GLY A 40 -7.77 -2.37 -8.66
C GLY A 40 -8.27 -3.17 -7.46
N SER A 41 -7.87 -2.83 -6.22
CA SER A 41 -8.38 -3.48 -5.02
C SER A 41 -9.90 -3.38 -4.94
N ALA A 42 -10.56 -4.52 -4.75
CA ALA A 42 -12.02 -4.59 -4.60
C ALA A 42 -12.49 -4.42 -3.15
N HIS A 43 -11.56 -4.26 -2.19
CA HIS A 43 -11.88 -4.26 -0.76
C HIS A 43 -11.17 -3.18 0.06
N GLY A 44 -10.01 -2.66 -0.40
CA GLY A 44 -9.26 -1.58 0.26
C GLY A 44 -8.44 -1.97 1.50
N TYR A 45 -8.38 -3.27 1.87
CA TYR A 45 -7.60 -3.72 3.04
C TYR A 45 -6.11 -3.87 2.77
N ASP A 46 -5.69 -3.84 1.52
CA ASP A 46 -4.32 -3.91 1.03
C ASP A 46 -3.73 -2.50 0.87
N VAL A 47 -3.66 -1.77 1.97
CA VAL A 47 -3.24 -0.36 2.00
C VAL A 47 -1.77 -0.22 1.62
N LEU A 48 -1.46 0.73 0.74
CA LEU A 48 -0.11 1.14 0.35
C LEU A 48 0.29 2.49 0.96
N ASP A 49 -0.67 3.38 1.20
CA ASP A 49 -0.42 4.70 1.76
C ASP A 49 -1.56 5.09 2.71
N HIS A 50 -1.22 5.24 4.00
CA HIS A 50 -2.16 5.65 5.05
C HIS A 50 -2.40 7.16 5.10
N THR A 51 -1.71 7.95 4.28
CA THR A 51 -1.78 9.42 4.33
C THR A 51 -2.73 10.03 3.31
N THR A 52 -3.15 9.24 2.32
CA THR A 52 -3.98 9.70 1.20
C THR A 52 -5.25 8.88 1.03
N ILE A 53 -6.32 9.56 0.59
CA ILE A 53 -7.56 8.90 0.17
C ILE A 53 -7.37 8.34 -1.23
N ASN A 54 -7.79 7.09 -1.44
CA ASN A 54 -7.59 6.36 -2.67
C ASN A 54 -8.14 7.12 -3.90
N PRO A 55 -7.27 7.48 -4.88
CA PRO A 55 -7.69 8.17 -6.10
C PRO A 55 -8.73 7.40 -6.92
N GLU A 56 -8.67 6.05 -6.91
CA GLU A 56 -9.63 5.20 -7.63
C GLU A 56 -11.05 5.31 -7.06
N LEU A 57 -11.18 5.74 -5.80
CA LEU A 57 -12.47 6.04 -5.16
C LEU A 57 -12.92 7.49 -5.37
N GLY A 58 -12.13 8.33 -6.05
CA GLY A 58 -12.37 9.75 -6.26
C GLY A 58 -11.58 10.68 -5.33
N GLY A 59 -10.72 10.12 -4.46
CA GLY A 59 -9.81 10.86 -3.58
C GLY A 59 -10.52 11.70 -2.51
N ARG A 60 -9.75 12.56 -1.84
CA ARG A 60 -10.25 13.45 -0.78
C ARG A 60 -11.47 14.31 -1.20
N PRO A 61 -11.51 14.92 -2.40
CA PRO A 61 -12.66 15.75 -2.77
C PRO A 61 -13.97 14.96 -2.84
N ALA A 62 -13.94 13.68 -3.25
CA ALA A 62 -15.14 12.84 -3.29
C ALA A 62 -15.61 12.46 -1.88
N LEU A 63 -14.66 12.18 -0.96
CA LEU A 63 -15.00 11.92 0.44
C LEU A 63 -15.64 13.16 1.11
N GLU A 64 -15.12 14.35 0.84
CA GLU A 64 -15.68 15.61 1.37
C GLU A 64 -17.12 15.83 0.86
N ARG A 65 -17.36 15.63 -0.45
CA ARG A 65 -18.72 15.73 -1.02
C ARG A 65 -19.68 14.68 -0.42
N LEU A 66 -19.20 13.47 -0.18
CA LEU A 66 -20.00 12.44 0.50
C LEU A 66 -20.34 12.87 1.92
N ALA A 67 -19.36 13.36 2.68
CA ALA A 67 -19.54 13.80 4.06
C ALA A 67 -20.55 14.97 4.17
N GLU A 68 -20.45 15.96 3.29
CA GLU A 68 -21.42 17.07 3.21
C GLU A 68 -22.84 16.57 2.89
N THR A 69 -22.95 15.56 1.99
CA THR A 69 -24.26 15.02 1.65
C THR A 69 -24.83 14.22 2.81
N CYS A 70 -24.04 13.38 3.49
CA CYS A 70 -24.45 12.68 4.70
C CYS A 70 -24.93 13.66 5.77
N HIS A 71 -24.16 14.71 6.02
CA HIS A 71 -24.54 15.73 7.01
C HIS A 71 -25.89 16.39 6.72
N ARG A 72 -26.19 16.73 5.45
CA ARG A 72 -27.49 17.29 5.05
C ARG A 72 -28.67 16.32 5.25
N HIS A 73 -28.41 15.04 5.38
CA HIS A 73 -29.41 13.99 5.61
C HIS A 73 -29.36 13.40 7.02
N ASP A 74 -28.66 14.06 7.95
CA ASP A 74 -28.47 13.63 9.34
C ASP A 74 -27.84 12.22 9.48
N LEU A 75 -27.02 11.81 8.51
CA LEU A 75 -26.24 10.57 8.57
C LEU A 75 -24.82 10.83 9.06
N GLY A 76 -24.35 9.98 9.99
CA GLY A 76 -22.94 9.89 10.35
C GLY A 76 -22.15 9.01 9.37
N ILE A 77 -20.82 9.11 9.42
CA ILE A 77 -19.90 8.24 8.69
C ILE A 77 -19.02 7.49 9.68
N VAL A 78 -18.91 6.19 9.52
CA VAL A 78 -17.93 5.32 10.17
C VAL A 78 -17.02 4.78 9.07
N VAL A 79 -15.70 4.96 9.22
CA VAL A 79 -14.71 4.48 8.25
C VAL A 79 -14.01 3.26 8.81
N ASP A 80 -13.93 2.20 8.04
CA ASP A 80 -13.07 1.05 8.31
C ASP A 80 -11.60 1.44 8.12
N ILE A 81 -10.73 1.04 9.02
CA ILE A 81 -9.30 1.35 8.97
C ILE A 81 -8.45 0.10 9.11
N VAL A 82 -7.26 0.14 8.53
CA VAL A 82 -6.27 -0.95 8.56
C VAL A 82 -4.98 -0.44 9.20
N PRO A 83 -4.88 -0.34 10.54
CA PRO A 83 -3.74 0.29 11.19
C PRO A 83 -2.56 -0.66 11.41
N ASN A 84 -2.73 -1.96 11.24
CA ASN A 84 -1.82 -3.00 11.71
C ASN A 84 -0.99 -3.66 10.60
N HIS A 85 -1.20 -3.31 9.34
CA HIS A 85 -0.39 -3.82 8.22
C HIS A 85 -0.48 -2.91 6.99
N MET A 86 0.47 -3.10 6.08
CA MET A 86 0.49 -2.55 4.73
C MET A 86 0.60 -3.68 3.71
N ALA A 87 0.23 -3.42 2.48
CA ALA A 87 0.39 -4.39 1.41
C ALA A 87 1.88 -4.62 1.09
N LEU A 88 2.27 -5.88 1.02
CA LEU A 88 3.54 -6.31 0.45
C LEU A 88 3.33 -6.68 -1.01
N VAL A 89 3.69 -5.78 -1.90
CA VAL A 89 3.52 -5.95 -3.36
C VAL A 89 4.82 -6.31 -4.03
N SER A 90 4.78 -7.00 -5.17
CA SER A 90 5.98 -7.37 -5.94
C SER A 90 6.76 -6.16 -6.45
N GLN A 91 6.07 -5.06 -6.70
CA GLN A 91 6.67 -3.76 -7.04
C GLN A 91 6.87 -2.95 -5.75
N GLN A 92 7.89 -3.29 -4.96
CA GLN A 92 8.10 -2.79 -3.60
C GLN A 92 8.18 -1.26 -3.52
N TRP A 93 8.63 -0.59 -4.58
CA TRP A 93 8.68 0.87 -4.66
C TRP A 93 7.29 1.55 -4.56
N ARG A 94 6.19 0.81 -4.74
CA ARG A 94 4.82 1.32 -4.53
C ARG A 94 4.47 1.50 -3.06
N ASN A 95 5.15 0.77 -2.17
CA ASN A 95 5.11 0.99 -0.73
C ASN A 95 6.37 1.77 -0.35
N ALA A 96 6.30 3.10 -0.40
CA ALA A 96 7.46 3.96 -0.20
C ALA A 96 8.16 3.76 1.16
N PRO A 97 7.44 3.63 2.31
CA PRO A 97 8.08 3.30 3.58
C PRO A 97 8.85 1.97 3.55
N LEU A 98 8.26 0.92 2.97
CA LEU A 98 8.94 -0.37 2.83
C LEU A 98 10.17 -0.26 1.92
N TRP A 99 10.06 0.46 0.81
CA TRP A 99 11.18 0.70 -0.11
C TRP A 99 12.38 1.31 0.60
N GLU A 100 12.15 2.34 1.42
CA GLU A 100 13.21 2.98 2.19
C GLU A 100 13.81 2.03 3.24
N VAL A 101 12.99 1.25 3.93
CA VAL A 101 13.49 0.27 4.91
C VAL A 101 14.31 -0.84 4.25
N LEU A 102 13.90 -1.28 3.06
CA LEU A 102 14.67 -2.27 2.29
C LEU A 102 16.00 -1.71 1.82
N ARG A 103 16.08 -0.41 1.49
CA ARG A 103 17.29 0.27 1.02
C ARG A 103 18.25 0.63 2.16
N ASP A 104 17.73 1.26 3.20
CA ASP A 104 18.50 1.96 4.24
C ASP A 104 18.53 1.17 5.57
N GLY A 105 17.77 0.07 5.66
CA GLY A 105 17.72 -0.77 6.84
C GLY A 105 17.25 -0.03 8.09
N ARG A 106 17.98 -0.22 9.20
CA ARG A 106 17.70 0.40 10.50
C ARG A 106 17.75 1.93 10.47
N GLU A 107 18.53 2.51 9.56
CA GLU A 107 18.72 3.95 9.45
C GLU A 107 17.55 4.67 8.74
N SER A 108 16.64 3.93 8.14
CA SER A 108 15.42 4.50 7.54
C SER A 108 14.56 5.21 8.60
N ALA A 109 14.05 6.39 8.24
CA ALA A 109 13.08 7.11 9.07
C ALA A 109 11.82 6.28 9.36
N HIS A 110 11.53 5.29 8.52
CA HIS A 110 10.36 4.41 8.62
C HIS A 110 10.69 3.05 9.29
N ALA A 111 11.92 2.81 9.75
CA ALA A 111 12.34 1.53 10.33
C ALA A 111 11.45 1.08 11.50
N HIS A 112 10.91 2.04 12.28
CA HIS A 112 10.03 1.78 13.41
C HIS A 112 8.56 1.50 13.03
N TRP A 113 8.19 1.60 11.75
CA TRP A 113 6.85 1.27 11.25
C TRP A 113 6.65 -0.23 11.04
N PHE A 114 7.77 -0.96 10.97
CA PHE A 114 7.79 -2.38 10.68
C PHE A 114 8.30 -3.15 11.90
N ASP A 115 7.65 -4.28 12.20
CA ASP A 115 8.05 -5.17 13.29
C ASP A 115 9.25 -6.05 12.86
N VAL A 116 10.42 -5.43 12.80
CA VAL A 116 11.68 -6.08 12.42
C VAL A 116 12.59 -6.24 13.63
N ASP A 117 12.99 -7.47 13.94
CA ASP A 117 14.04 -7.72 14.93
C ASP A 117 15.43 -7.43 14.33
N TRP A 118 15.85 -6.19 14.46
CA TRP A 118 17.15 -5.73 13.96
C TRP A 118 18.38 -6.35 14.66
N ASN A 119 18.18 -7.09 15.75
CA ASN A 119 19.25 -7.79 16.45
C ASN A 119 19.39 -9.24 15.96
N HIS A 120 18.41 -9.73 15.22
CA HIS A 120 18.44 -11.04 14.61
C HIS A 120 19.20 -11.00 13.26
N LEU A 121 19.83 -12.11 12.87
CA LEU A 121 20.57 -12.28 11.60
C LEU A 121 21.53 -11.13 11.23
N GLY A 122 22.17 -10.51 12.24
CA GLY A 122 23.11 -9.41 12.01
C GLY A 122 22.45 -8.15 11.43
N GLY A 123 21.19 -7.88 11.80
CA GLY A 123 20.44 -6.71 11.33
C GLY A 123 19.81 -6.89 9.95
N ARG A 124 19.72 -8.13 9.47
CA ARG A 124 19.05 -8.47 8.21
C ARG A 124 17.69 -9.09 8.50
N PHE A 125 16.77 -8.92 7.59
CA PHE A 125 15.51 -9.65 7.60
C PHE A 125 15.27 -10.34 6.26
N GLY A 126 14.63 -11.51 6.28
CA GLY A 126 14.35 -12.30 5.09
C GLY A 126 13.03 -11.91 4.46
N LEU A 127 13.03 -11.78 3.13
CA LEU A 127 11.80 -11.71 2.36
C LEU A 127 11.56 -13.09 1.72
N PRO A 128 10.45 -13.77 2.01
CA PRO A 128 10.16 -15.11 1.49
C PRO A 128 9.59 -15.02 0.06
N ILE A 129 10.38 -14.48 -0.88
CA ILE A 129 9.95 -14.22 -2.27
C ILE A 129 10.55 -15.19 -3.30
N LEU A 130 11.60 -15.93 -2.92
CA LEU A 130 12.26 -16.86 -3.84
C LEU A 130 11.44 -18.13 -4.04
N GLY A 131 11.32 -18.59 -5.27
CA GLY A 131 10.66 -19.84 -5.63
C GLY A 131 11.49 -21.10 -5.34
N GLY A 132 12.81 -20.93 -5.23
CA GLY A 132 13.79 -21.97 -4.95
C GLY A 132 14.86 -21.53 -3.96
N SER A 133 15.93 -22.31 -3.81
CA SER A 133 17.06 -21.89 -3.02
C SER A 133 17.77 -20.69 -3.69
N LEU A 134 18.42 -19.82 -2.91
CA LEU A 134 19.19 -18.71 -3.47
C LEU A 134 20.26 -19.18 -4.48
N ALA A 135 20.88 -20.32 -4.23
CA ALA A 135 21.88 -20.88 -5.13
C ALA A 135 21.27 -21.31 -6.48
N ASP A 136 20.10 -21.92 -6.45
CA ASP A 136 19.38 -22.34 -7.67
C ASP A 136 18.94 -21.13 -8.49
N GLU A 137 18.39 -20.09 -7.83
CA GLU A 137 17.92 -18.87 -8.48
C GLU A 137 19.09 -18.07 -9.10
N LEU A 138 20.24 -18.03 -8.41
CA LEU A 138 21.46 -17.43 -8.96
C LEU A 138 21.97 -18.22 -10.18
N ALA A 139 22.00 -19.54 -10.10
CA ALA A 139 22.44 -20.40 -11.20
C ALA A 139 21.49 -20.30 -12.41
N ALA A 140 20.19 -20.13 -12.18
CA ALA A 140 19.19 -19.92 -13.21
C ALA A 140 19.23 -18.53 -13.84
N GLY A 141 19.97 -17.57 -13.25
CA GLY A 141 19.99 -16.17 -13.69
C GLY A 141 18.68 -15.43 -13.47
N SER A 142 17.82 -15.94 -12.57
CA SER A 142 16.52 -15.32 -12.23
C SER A 142 16.70 -14.02 -11.45
N LEU A 143 17.83 -13.86 -10.74
CA LEU A 143 18.21 -12.65 -10.01
C LEU A 143 19.09 -11.77 -10.90
N GLN A 144 18.66 -10.55 -11.19
CA GLN A 144 19.34 -9.66 -12.12
C GLN A 144 19.57 -8.28 -11.48
N LEU A 145 20.80 -7.78 -11.60
CA LEU A 145 21.11 -6.39 -11.29
C LEU A 145 20.67 -5.50 -12.45
N ASP A 146 19.97 -4.42 -12.15
CA ASP A 146 19.44 -3.49 -13.16
C ASP A 146 19.38 -2.06 -12.60
N VAL A 147 18.89 -1.14 -13.41
CA VAL A 147 18.56 0.23 -13.00
C VAL A 147 17.04 0.39 -13.07
N GLY A 148 16.47 1.04 -12.09
CA GLY A 148 15.05 1.32 -12.03
C GLY A 148 14.58 2.13 -13.24
N ARG A 149 13.45 1.75 -13.83
CA ARG A 149 12.88 2.35 -15.04
C ARG A 149 12.18 3.67 -14.72
N PRO A 150 12.01 4.58 -15.69
CA PRO A 150 11.37 5.88 -15.46
C PRO A 150 9.93 5.80 -14.93
N ASP A 151 9.21 4.73 -15.21
CA ASP A 151 7.83 4.48 -14.76
C ASP A 151 7.74 3.77 -13.41
N GLU A 152 8.87 3.44 -12.80
CA GLU A 152 8.94 2.73 -11.52
C GLU A 152 9.04 3.65 -10.29
N GLY A 153 8.52 4.87 -10.38
CA GLY A 153 8.38 5.78 -9.24
C GLY A 153 9.69 5.96 -8.44
N GLY A 154 9.68 5.59 -7.17
CA GLY A 154 10.84 5.71 -6.27
C GLY A 154 12.05 4.87 -6.67
N ALA A 155 11.90 3.86 -7.53
CA ALA A 155 12.99 3.05 -8.06
C ALA A 155 13.70 3.70 -9.27
N ALA A 156 13.07 4.67 -9.92
CA ALA A 156 13.56 5.24 -11.17
C ALA A 156 15.00 5.77 -11.05
N GLY A 157 15.89 5.29 -11.91
CA GLY A 157 17.30 5.69 -11.95
C GLY A 157 18.18 5.14 -10.82
N GLN A 158 17.63 4.33 -9.90
CA GLN A 158 18.39 3.73 -8.80
C GLN A 158 18.84 2.31 -9.15
N PRO A 159 19.97 1.83 -8.60
CA PRO A 159 20.35 0.42 -8.70
C PRO A 159 19.29 -0.46 -8.02
N VAL A 160 18.85 -1.51 -8.71
CA VAL A 160 17.83 -2.44 -8.23
C VAL A 160 18.22 -3.89 -8.46
N LEU A 161 17.69 -4.79 -7.64
CA LEU A 161 17.68 -6.21 -7.86
C LEU A 161 16.29 -6.61 -8.39
N ARG A 162 16.27 -7.28 -9.53
CA ARG A 162 15.03 -7.84 -10.10
C ARG A 162 14.97 -9.34 -9.89
N TYR A 163 13.78 -9.78 -9.52
CA TYR A 163 13.42 -11.19 -9.46
C TYR A 163 11.97 -11.34 -9.94
N TYR A 164 11.79 -11.78 -11.17
CA TYR A 164 10.48 -11.75 -11.87
C TYR A 164 9.85 -10.34 -11.77
N ASP A 165 8.66 -10.23 -11.17
CA ASP A 165 7.96 -8.95 -10.97
C ASP A 165 8.46 -8.17 -9.76
N HIS A 166 9.32 -8.77 -8.92
CA HIS A 166 9.89 -8.09 -7.77
C HIS A 166 10.97 -7.11 -8.19
N VAL A 167 10.90 -5.89 -7.66
CA VAL A 167 11.91 -4.84 -7.83
C VAL A 167 12.34 -4.41 -6.43
N LEU A 168 13.57 -4.70 -6.07
CA LEU A 168 14.13 -4.46 -4.75
C LEU A 168 15.22 -3.39 -4.82
N PRO A 169 15.30 -2.46 -3.86
CA PRO A 169 16.39 -1.50 -3.82
C PRO A 169 17.69 -2.19 -3.44
N LEU A 170 18.80 -1.62 -3.89
CA LEU A 170 20.11 -1.95 -3.39
C LEU A 170 20.59 -0.86 -2.42
N SER A 171 21.26 -1.27 -1.35
CA SER A 171 21.88 -0.31 -0.43
C SER A 171 23.00 0.46 -1.16
N PRO A 172 23.07 1.79 -1.01
CA PRO A 172 24.13 2.60 -1.61
C PRO A 172 25.53 2.27 -1.06
N GLU A 173 25.59 1.70 0.13
CA GLU A 173 26.87 1.37 0.79
C GLU A 173 27.45 -0.01 0.40
N GLY A 174 26.73 -0.79 -0.43
CA GLY A 174 27.10 -2.15 -0.76
C GLY A 174 27.01 -3.10 0.46
N PRO A 175 27.35 -4.40 0.29
CA PRO A 175 27.36 -5.33 1.41
C PRO A 175 28.45 -4.91 2.40
N SER A 176 28.03 -4.56 3.64
CA SER A 176 28.99 -4.38 4.74
C SER A 176 29.82 -5.67 4.88
N GLN A 177 31.11 -5.55 4.68
CA GLN A 177 32.03 -6.63 4.93
C GLN A 177 32.04 -6.92 6.43
N GLY A 178 31.31 -7.97 6.82
CA GLY A 178 31.31 -8.54 8.16
C GLY A 178 31.82 -9.96 8.11
#